data_6edb4ac0aa26d809f255898c13a3401c
#
_entry.id   6edb4ac0aa26d809f255898c13a3401c
#
_cell.length_a   1.000
_cell.length_b   1.000
_cell.length_c   1.000
_cell.angle_alpha   90.00
_cell.angle_beta   90.00
_cell.angle_gamma   90.00
#
_symmetry.space_group_name_H-M   'P 1'
#
loop_
_entity.id
_entity.type
_entity.pdbx_description
1 polymer ?
#
loop_
_entity_poly.entity_id
_entity_poly.type
_entity_poly.pdbx_seq_one_letter_code
_entity_poly.pdbx_strand_id
1 'polypeptide(L)'
;RVRVVGSAVPTGGLLLVANHISWLDVPLLAAVRPARMLAKSEIRRWPVAGALAARGGVLFIDRDRLRALPDTVARIAGVLRDGAAVAAFPEGSTWCGRAQGHFRRAVFQAALDAAVPVQPVRIRYRDPTGAPATAPAFVGDDTLLASLWRVASVRGLTAEVEVRAP
;
A
#
# COMPACT_ATOMS: atom_id res chain seq x y z
N ARG A 1 7.51 -7.64 15.24
CA ARG A 1 6.84 -6.61 16.04
C ARG A 1 6.33 -5.50 15.13
N VAL A 2 5.16 -4.91 15.45
CA VAL A 2 4.62 -3.74 14.73
C VAL A 2 4.55 -2.56 15.70
N ARG A 3 4.99 -1.38 15.24
CA ARG A 3 4.91 -0.12 15.95
C ARG A 3 4.24 0.91 15.06
N VAL A 4 3.11 1.44 15.50
CA VAL A 4 2.39 2.51 14.79
C VAL A 4 2.55 3.79 15.61
N VAL A 5 2.94 4.87 14.97
CA VAL A 5 3.13 6.20 15.59
C VAL A 5 2.58 7.29 14.66
N GLY A 6 2.27 8.43 15.23
CA GLY A 6 1.89 9.64 14.47
C GLY A 6 0.45 10.07 14.67
N SER A 7 -0.12 10.71 13.66
CA SER A 7 -1.40 11.38 13.72
C SER A 7 -2.59 10.42 13.70
N ALA A 8 -3.71 10.84 14.26
CA ALA A 8 -4.97 10.15 14.12
C ALA A 8 -5.39 10.08 12.64
N VAL A 9 -6.06 9.00 12.28
CA VAL A 9 -6.58 8.82 10.92
C VAL A 9 -8.01 9.34 10.87
N PRO A 10 -8.33 10.31 9.98
CA PRO A 10 -9.67 10.85 9.84
C PRO A 10 -10.70 9.78 9.49
N THR A 11 -11.95 9.97 9.89
CA THR A 11 -13.09 9.17 9.44
C THR A 11 -13.61 9.68 8.08
N GLY A 12 -14.42 8.88 7.39
CA GLY A 12 -14.95 9.25 6.07
C GLY A 12 -13.99 8.97 4.91
N GLY A 13 -14.23 9.59 3.77
CA GLY A 13 -13.39 9.42 2.57
C GLY A 13 -11.96 9.90 2.80
N LEU A 14 -11.00 9.06 2.48
CA LEU A 14 -9.58 9.34 2.73
C LEU A 14 -8.70 8.57 1.75
N LEU A 15 -7.71 9.23 1.18
CA LEU A 15 -6.65 8.55 0.45
C LEU A 15 -5.42 8.36 1.34
N LEU A 16 -5.13 7.12 1.72
CA LEU A 16 -3.86 6.74 2.38
C LEU A 16 -2.81 6.48 1.30
N VAL A 17 -1.66 7.13 1.40
CA VAL A 17 -0.53 6.91 0.49
C VAL A 17 0.71 6.49 1.25
N ALA A 18 1.35 5.41 0.82
CA ALA A 18 2.55 4.89 1.46
C ALA A 18 3.64 4.54 0.44
N ASN A 19 4.88 4.53 0.91
CA ASN A 19 5.98 3.86 0.21
C ASN A 19 5.77 2.34 0.24
N HIS A 20 6.38 1.62 -0.71
CA HIS A 20 6.15 0.18 -0.89
C HIS A 20 7.46 -0.61 -0.87
N ILE A 21 7.60 -1.49 0.11
CA ILE A 21 8.80 -2.29 0.33
C ILE A 21 8.48 -3.79 0.22
N SER A 22 7.31 -4.19 0.73
CA SER A 22 6.95 -5.58 0.96
C SER A 22 5.46 -5.82 0.76
N TRP A 23 5.10 -7.07 0.49
CA TRP A 23 3.70 -7.51 0.59
C TRP A 23 3.12 -7.33 2.01
N LEU A 24 3.99 -7.28 3.04
CA LEU A 24 3.60 -6.97 4.42
C LEU A 24 3.03 -5.57 4.61
N ASP A 25 3.35 -4.63 3.71
CA ASP A 25 2.84 -3.25 3.80
C ASP A 25 1.32 -3.20 3.69
N VAL A 26 0.73 -4.16 2.97
CA VAL A 26 -0.74 -4.26 2.79
C VAL A 26 -1.45 -4.49 4.12
N PRO A 27 -1.17 -5.56 4.90
CA PRO A 27 -1.79 -5.74 6.21
C PRO A 27 -1.39 -4.66 7.22
N LEU A 28 -0.20 -4.05 7.11
CA LEU A 28 0.20 -2.94 7.97
C LEU A 28 -0.68 -1.70 7.75
N LEU A 29 -0.95 -1.33 6.49
CA LEU A 29 -1.88 -0.22 6.21
C LEU A 29 -3.32 -0.56 6.64
N ALA A 30 -3.76 -1.80 6.43
CA ALA A 30 -5.08 -2.24 6.87
C ALA A 30 -5.24 -2.18 8.41
N ALA A 31 -4.16 -2.39 9.16
CA ALA A 31 -4.13 -2.25 10.62
C ALA A 31 -4.18 -0.78 11.08
N VAL A 32 -3.68 0.17 10.27
CA VAL A 32 -3.83 1.61 10.54
C VAL A 32 -5.27 2.04 10.35
N ARG A 33 -5.85 1.66 9.21
CA ARG A 33 -7.26 1.88 8.90
C ARG A 33 -7.74 0.89 7.84
N PRO A 34 -8.89 0.23 8.02
CA PRO A 34 -9.53 -0.52 6.95
C PRO A 34 -9.75 0.37 5.72
N ALA A 35 -9.15 -0.02 4.60
CA ALA A 35 -9.19 0.74 3.36
C ALA A 35 -9.23 -0.21 2.16
N ARG A 36 -9.84 0.23 1.06
CA ARG A 36 -9.79 -0.50 -0.21
C ARG A 36 -8.40 -0.33 -0.83
N MET A 37 -7.66 -1.41 -0.96
CA MET A 37 -6.32 -1.38 -1.56
C MET A 37 -6.39 -1.22 -3.07
N LEU A 38 -5.43 -0.49 -3.63
CA LEU A 38 -5.20 -0.49 -5.08
C LEU A 38 -4.19 -1.59 -5.43
N ALA A 39 -4.55 -2.47 -6.34
CA ALA A 39 -3.67 -3.55 -6.79
C ALA A 39 -3.65 -3.67 -8.32
N LYS A 40 -2.59 -4.29 -8.84
CA LYS A 40 -2.51 -4.64 -10.27
C LYS A 40 -3.57 -5.67 -10.62
N SER A 41 -4.15 -5.56 -11.82
CA SER A 41 -5.17 -6.49 -12.34
C SER A 41 -4.69 -7.94 -12.38
N GLU A 42 -3.39 -8.19 -12.56
CA GLU A 42 -2.79 -9.52 -12.60
C GLU A 42 -2.93 -10.28 -11.28
N ILE A 43 -2.94 -9.57 -10.15
CA ILE A 43 -3.12 -10.19 -8.82
C ILE A 43 -4.47 -10.89 -8.71
N ARG A 44 -5.47 -10.43 -9.47
CA ARG A 44 -6.81 -11.07 -9.53
C ARG A 44 -6.74 -12.54 -9.97
N ARG A 45 -5.73 -12.91 -10.75
CA ARG A 45 -5.53 -14.26 -11.27
C ARG A 45 -4.79 -15.20 -10.31
N TRP A 46 -4.26 -14.68 -9.22
CA TRP A 46 -3.57 -15.51 -8.23
C TRP A 46 -4.58 -16.29 -7.40
N PRO A 47 -4.44 -17.62 -7.26
CA PRO A 47 -5.50 -18.47 -6.71
C PRO A 47 -5.99 -18.07 -5.32
N VAL A 48 -5.10 -17.73 -4.41
CA VAL A 48 -5.43 -17.35 -3.03
C VAL A 48 -5.51 -15.83 -2.87
N ALA A 49 -4.48 -15.12 -3.32
CA ALA A 49 -4.40 -13.67 -3.16
C ALA A 49 -5.49 -12.95 -3.96
N GLY A 50 -5.87 -13.45 -5.14
CA GLY A 50 -6.96 -12.89 -5.94
C GLY A 50 -8.32 -13.03 -5.25
N ALA A 51 -8.61 -14.19 -4.64
CA ALA A 51 -9.86 -14.41 -3.92
C ALA A 51 -9.95 -13.53 -2.65
N LEU A 52 -8.85 -13.42 -1.90
CA LEU A 52 -8.78 -12.55 -0.71
C LEU A 52 -8.91 -11.07 -1.09
N ALA A 53 -8.23 -10.65 -2.17
CA ALA A 53 -8.31 -9.29 -2.68
C ALA A 53 -9.73 -8.93 -3.14
N ALA A 54 -10.41 -9.82 -3.83
CA ALA A 54 -11.79 -9.61 -4.27
C ALA A 54 -12.75 -9.45 -3.08
N ARG A 55 -12.61 -10.28 -2.03
CA ARG A 55 -13.40 -10.18 -0.80
C ARG A 55 -13.06 -8.91 0.02
N GLY A 56 -11.82 -8.46 -0.02
CA GLY A 56 -11.36 -7.23 0.64
C GLY A 56 -11.75 -5.94 -0.10
N GLY A 57 -12.53 -6.00 -1.18
CA GLY A 57 -12.95 -4.82 -1.93
C GLY A 57 -11.80 -4.11 -2.64
N VAL A 58 -10.74 -4.84 -3.01
CA VAL A 58 -9.58 -4.31 -3.73
C VAL A 58 -10.01 -3.70 -5.07
N LEU A 59 -9.50 -2.51 -5.35
CA LEU A 59 -9.68 -1.82 -6.62
C LEU A 59 -8.55 -2.24 -7.56
N PHE A 60 -8.88 -3.08 -8.53
CA PHE A 60 -7.91 -3.51 -9.53
C PHE A 60 -7.70 -2.45 -10.61
N ILE A 61 -6.44 -2.16 -10.91
CA ILE A 61 -6.02 -1.22 -11.95
C ILE A 61 -5.18 -1.93 -13.01
N ASP A 62 -5.51 -1.64 -14.25
CA ASP A 62 -4.70 -2.01 -15.40
C ASP A 62 -3.73 -0.85 -15.69
N ARG A 63 -2.46 -1.02 -15.31
CA ARG A 63 -1.44 0.04 -15.42
C ARG A 63 -0.89 0.18 -16.84
N ASP A 64 -1.09 -0.83 -17.67
CA ASP A 64 -0.56 -0.88 -19.03
C ASP A 64 -1.52 -0.20 -20.02
N ARG A 65 -2.76 0.08 -19.61
CA ARG A 65 -3.76 0.80 -20.38
C ARG A 65 -3.85 2.27 -19.99
N LEU A 66 -2.96 3.09 -20.52
CA LEU A 66 -2.97 4.54 -20.25
C LEU A 66 -4.29 5.21 -20.62
N ARG A 67 -4.98 4.72 -21.67
CA ARG A 67 -6.29 5.24 -22.10
C ARG A 67 -7.41 4.97 -21.08
N ALA A 68 -7.27 3.94 -20.23
CA ALA A 68 -8.22 3.63 -19.16
C ALA A 68 -7.91 4.36 -17.84
N LEU A 69 -6.86 5.18 -17.80
CA LEU A 69 -6.46 5.90 -16.62
C LEU A 69 -7.53 6.90 -16.11
N PRO A 70 -8.20 7.70 -16.95
CA PRO A 70 -9.28 8.58 -16.52
C PRO A 70 -10.44 7.82 -15.83
N ASP A 71 -10.87 6.70 -16.40
CA ASP A 71 -11.93 5.86 -15.83
C ASP A 71 -11.50 5.26 -14.48
N THR A 72 -10.24 4.88 -14.37
CA THR A 72 -9.67 4.39 -13.12
C THR A 72 -9.67 5.47 -12.04
N VAL A 73 -9.24 6.69 -12.38
CA VAL A 73 -9.27 7.86 -11.48
C VAL A 73 -10.71 8.16 -11.06
N ALA A 74 -11.64 8.21 -11.99
CA ALA A 74 -13.06 8.47 -11.71
C ALA A 74 -13.66 7.41 -10.78
N ARG A 75 -13.33 6.14 -10.96
CA ARG A 75 -13.78 5.04 -10.09
C ARG A 75 -13.22 5.16 -8.69
N ILE A 76 -11.93 5.50 -8.53
CA ILE A 76 -11.31 5.73 -7.21
C ILE A 76 -11.99 6.93 -6.54
N ALA A 77 -12.19 8.04 -7.26
CA ALA A 77 -12.86 9.22 -6.75
C ALA A 77 -14.30 8.92 -6.31
N GLY A 78 -15.03 8.07 -7.03
CA GLY A 78 -16.36 7.60 -6.61
C GLY A 78 -16.32 6.92 -5.24
N VAL A 79 -15.42 5.94 -5.07
CA VAL A 79 -15.25 5.22 -3.80
C VAL A 79 -14.90 6.16 -2.64
N LEU A 80 -14.05 7.17 -2.90
CA LEU A 80 -13.66 8.16 -1.90
C LEU A 80 -14.84 9.07 -1.52
N ARG A 81 -15.65 9.51 -2.50
CA ARG A 81 -16.86 10.32 -2.27
C ARG A 81 -17.94 9.56 -1.46
N ASP A 82 -18.02 8.26 -1.65
CA ASP A 82 -18.91 7.38 -0.88
C ASP A 82 -18.46 7.20 0.59
N GLY A 83 -17.41 7.90 1.03
CA GLY A 83 -16.91 7.90 2.39
C GLY A 83 -15.95 6.75 2.72
N ALA A 84 -15.58 5.92 1.74
CA ALA A 84 -14.62 4.84 1.97
C ALA A 84 -13.17 5.36 1.92
N ALA A 85 -12.30 4.74 2.71
CA ALA A 85 -10.86 4.95 2.56
C ALA A 85 -10.29 4.09 1.43
N VAL A 86 -9.36 4.68 0.69
CA VAL A 86 -8.56 3.98 -0.33
C VAL A 86 -7.10 4.04 0.08
N ALA A 87 -6.39 2.93 0.00
CA ALA A 87 -4.96 2.87 0.26
C ALA A 87 -4.19 2.55 -1.03
N ALA A 88 -3.13 3.30 -1.26
CA ALA A 88 -2.34 3.19 -2.47
C ALA A 88 -0.84 3.26 -2.19
N PHE A 89 -0.08 2.55 -3.04
CA PHE A 89 1.37 2.67 -3.13
C PHE A 89 1.71 3.38 -4.46
N PRO A 90 1.82 4.73 -4.47
CA PRO A 90 1.96 5.50 -5.71
C PRO A 90 3.26 5.24 -6.48
N GLU A 91 4.26 4.64 -5.84
CA GLU A 91 5.50 4.20 -6.49
C GLU A 91 5.23 3.18 -7.61
N GLY A 92 4.16 2.42 -7.46
CA GLY A 92 3.74 1.44 -8.47
C GLY A 92 4.54 0.14 -8.48
N SER A 93 5.59 0.03 -7.70
CA SER A 93 6.43 -1.17 -7.51
C SER A 93 6.95 -1.17 -6.09
N THR A 94 7.43 -2.32 -5.63
CA THR A 94 8.17 -2.45 -4.36
C THR A 94 9.62 -2.03 -4.54
N TRP A 95 10.19 -1.45 -3.50
CA TRP A 95 11.59 -1.01 -3.43
C TRP A 95 12.29 -1.68 -2.25
N CYS A 96 13.63 -1.64 -2.25
CA CYS A 96 14.44 -2.30 -1.22
C CYS A 96 14.39 -1.63 0.18
N GLY A 97 13.68 -0.52 0.33
CA GLY A 97 13.62 0.26 1.58
C GLY A 97 14.78 1.21 1.81
N ARG A 98 15.84 1.14 0.99
CA ARG A 98 16.98 2.10 1.00
C ARG A 98 16.83 3.18 -0.07
N ALA A 99 16.07 2.91 -1.12
CA ALA A 99 15.72 3.83 -2.18
C ALA A 99 14.20 3.92 -2.29
N GLN A 100 13.69 4.95 -2.92
CA GLN A 100 12.27 5.22 -3.15
C GLN A 100 12.03 5.49 -4.63
N GLY A 101 10.87 5.07 -5.12
CA GLY A 101 10.38 5.43 -6.45
C GLY A 101 9.66 6.78 -6.45
N HIS A 102 9.41 7.31 -7.64
CA HIS A 102 8.58 8.48 -7.79
C HIS A 102 7.11 8.16 -7.56
N PHE A 103 6.41 9.00 -6.81
CA PHE A 103 4.98 8.91 -6.63
C PHE A 103 4.24 9.34 -7.89
N ARG A 104 3.46 8.43 -8.46
CA ARG A 104 2.64 8.67 -9.65
C ARG A 104 1.40 9.49 -9.30
N ARG A 105 1.09 10.49 -10.12
CA ARG A 105 0.07 11.52 -9.82
C ARG A 105 -1.37 11.03 -9.85
N ALA A 106 -1.68 9.96 -10.57
CA ALA A 106 -3.05 9.54 -10.87
C ALA A 106 -3.94 9.35 -9.62
N VAL A 107 -3.40 8.72 -8.56
CA VAL A 107 -4.19 8.50 -7.34
C VAL A 107 -4.47 9.79 -6.58
N PHE A 108 -3.56 10.78 -6.65
CA PHE A 108 -3.77 12.09 -6.04
C PHE A 108 -4.84 12.89 -6.78
N GLN A 109 -4.94 12.74 -8.12
CA GLN A 109 -6.02 13.34 -8.89
C GLN A 109 -7.37 12.83 -8.42
N ALA A 110 -7.51 11.54 -8.11
CA ALA A 110 -8.75 10.99 -7.59
C ALA A 110 -9.15 11.60 -6.23
N ALA A 111 -8.19 11.90 -5.36
CA ALA A 111 -8.46 12.57 -4.09
C ALA A 111 -8.89 14.04 -4.29
N LEU A 112 -8.26 14.75 -5.22
CA LEU A 112 -8.67 16.10 -5.62
C LEU A 112 -10.09 16.10 -6.18
N ASP A 113 -10.40 15.20 -7.12
CA ASP A 113 -11.73 15.09 -7.73
C ASP A 113 -12.81 14.71 -6.71
N ALA A 114 -12.45 14.02 -5.65
CA ALA A 114 -13.35 13.63 -4.56
C ALA A 114 -13.41 14.67 -3.42
N ALA A 115 -12.54 15.68 -3.43
CA ALA A 115 -12.37 16.67 -2.37
C ALA A 115 -12.14 16.03 -0.98
N VAL A 116 -11.31 14.97 -0.93
CA VAL A 116 -10.96 14.27 0.32
C VAL A 116 -9.50 14.48 0.69
N PRO A 117 -9.15 14.40 1.98
CA PRO A 117 -7.78 14.51 2.43
C PRO A 117 -6.91 13.35 1.93
N VAL A 118 -5.60 13.65 1.81
CA VAL A 118 -4.56 12.66 1.53
C VAL A 118 -3.68 12.53 2.76
N GLN A 119 -3.60 11.33 3.32
CA GLN A 119 -2.78 11.07 4.50
C GLN A 119 -1.55 10.25 4.15
N PRO A 120 -0.34 10.82 4.26
CA PRO A 120 0.89 10.09 4.04
C PRO A 120 1.18 9.13 5.18
N VAL A 121 1.62 7.92 4.82
CA VAL A 121 2.10 6.90 5.74
C VAL A 121 3.49 6.48 5.32
N ARG A 122 4.42 6.44 6.25
CA ARG A 122 5.77 5.96 6.01
C ARG A 122 5.97 4.61 6.66
N ILE A 123 6.38 3.61 5.88
CA ILE A 123 6.67 2.26 6.35
C ILE A 123 8.18 2.04 6.33
N ARG A 124 8.72 1.51 7.41
CA ARG A 124 10.13 1.12 7.55
C ARG A 124 10.22 -0.22 8.26
N TYR A 125 11.24 -0.98 7.91
CA TYR A 125 11.60 -2.21 8.61
C TYR A 125 12.95 -2.03 9.30
N ARG A 126 13.02 -2.46 10.56
CA ARG A 126 14.21 -2.38 11.40
C ARG A 126 14.62 -3.76 11.88
N ASP A 127 15.91 -3.99 11.95
CA ASP A 127 16.49 -5.13 12.63
C ASP A 127 16.55 -4.91 14.16
N PRO A 128 17.00 -5.89 14.97
CA PRO A 128 17.13 -5.74 16.41
C PRO A 128 18.05 -4.62 16.88
N THR A 129 18.99 -4.17 16.04
CA THR A 129 19.91 -3.06 16.36
C THR A 129 19.29 -1.70 16.04
N GLY A 130 18.11 -1.67 15.40
CA GLY A 130 17.46 -0.46 14.92
C GLY A 130 17.92 -0.02 13.53
N ALA A 131 18.82 -0.76 12.88
CA ALA A 131 19.26 -0.47 11.52
C ALA A 131 18.19 -0.85 10.49
N PRO A 132 18.21 -0.25 9.27
CA PRO A 132 17.27 -0.61 8.22
C PRO A 132 17.40 -2.08 7.80
N ALA A 133 16.31 -2.85 7.90
CA ALA A 133 16.23 -4.24 7.51
C ALA A 133 15.73 -4.38 6.08
N THR A 134 16.47 -5.09 5.24
CA THR A 134 16.07 -5.38 3.85
C THR A 134 15.42 -6.76 3.67
N ALA A 135 15.43 -7.60 4.70
CA ALA A 135 14.85 -8.95 4.65
C ALA A 135 13.37 -8.97 4.21
N PRO A 136 12.51 -8.00 4.59
CA PRO A 136 11.13 -7.96 4.11
C PRO A 136 10.98 -7.49 2.66
N ALA A 137 12.00 -6.87 2.07
CA ALA A 137 11.90 -6.32 0.72
C ALA A 137 11.52 -7.42 -0.29
N PHE A 138 10.55 -7.09 -1.14
CA PHE A 138 10.03 -7.98 -2.17
C PHE A 138 10.30 -7.35 -3.54
N VAL A 139 11.45 -7.67 -4.12
CA VAL A 139 11.96 -7.00 -5.34
C VAL A 139 12.47 -8.00 -6.37
N GLY A 140 12.45 -7.60 -7.64
CA GLY A 140 12.92 -8.44 -8.76
C GLY A 140 12.08 -9.69 -8.93
N ASP A 141 12.74 -10.83 -9.11
CA ASP A 141 12.12 -12.14 -9.35
C ASP A 141 11.81 -12.90 -8.04
N ASP A 142 11.69 -12.20 -6.92
CA ASP A 142 11.42 -12.81 -5.62
C ASP A 142 10.06 -13.52 -5.61
N THR A 143 10.00 -14.72 -5.09
CA THR A 143 8.74 -15.46 -4.95
C THR A 143 8.12 -15.22 -3.57
N LEU A 144 6.79 -15.29 -3.51
CA LEU A 144 6.08 -15.08 -2.24
C LEU A 144 6.51 -16.10 -1.17
N LEU A 145 6.75 -17.35 -1.55
CA LEU A 145 7.18 -18.40 -0.62
C LEU A 145 8.60 -18.15 -0.09
N ALA A 146 9.53 -17.75 -0.96
CA ALA A 146 10.90 -17.41 -0.55
C ALA A 146 10.90 -16.19 0.38
N SER A 147 10.11 -15.16 0.04
CA SER A 147 9.96 -13.97 0.87
C SER A 147 9.33 -14.28 2.22
N LEU A 148 8.27 -15.09 2.25
CA LEU A 148 7.62 -15.54 3.49
C LEU A 148 8.60 -16.27 4.40
N TRP A 149 9.36 -17.23 3.85
CA TRP A 149 10.38 -17.98 4.58
C TRP A 149 11.47 -17.05 5.13
N ARG A 150 11.97 -16.13 4.31
CA ARG A 150 12.99 -15.15 4.70
C ARG A 150 12.50 -14.27 5.85
N VAL A 151 11.28 -13.74 5.75
CA VAL A 151 10.67 -12.92 6.82
C VAL A 151 10.47 -13.73 8.10
N ALA A 152 9.98 -14.96 8.00
CA ALA A 152 9.74 -15.83 9.16
C ALA A 152 11.04 -16.26 9.86
N SER A 153 12.15 -16.35 9.12
CA SER A 153 13.46 -16.75 9.65
C SER A 153 14.20 -15.61 10.37
N VAL A 154 13.80 -14.35 10.14
CA VAL A 154 14.45 -13.19 10.77
C VAL A 154 13.87 -12.95 12.16
N ARG A 155 14.73 -13.00 13.18
CA ARG A 155 14.34 -12.69 14.55
C ARG A 155 14.44 -11.20 14.83
N GLY A 156 13.50 -10.69 15.64
CA GLY A 156 13.55 -9.30 16.13
C GLY A 156 13.20 -8.23 15.09
N LEU A 157 12.66 -8.62 13.93
CA LEU A 157 12.19 -7.69 12.93
C LEU A 157 11.08 -6.78 13.48
N THR A 158 11.21 -5.48 13.28
CA THR A 158 10.21 -4.47 13.64
C THR A 158 9.75 -3.72 12.41
N ALA A 159 8.44 -3.68 12.19
CA ALA A 159 7.82 -2.79 11.21
C ALA A 159 7.40 -1.50 11.93
N GLU A 160 7.89 -0.37 11.47
CA GLU A 160 7.50 0.97 11.92
C GLU A 160 6.55 1.58 10.89
N VAL A 161 5.38 1.98 11.34
CA VAL A 161 4.37 2.67 10.54
C VAL A 161 4.16 4.06 11.12
N GLU A 162 4.66 5.07 10.42
CA GLU A 162 4.54 6.48 10.78
C GLU A 162 3.39 7.11 10.01
N VAL A 163 2.31 7.45 10.69
CA VAL A 163 1.14 8.12 10.12
C VAL A 163 1.34 9.63 10.26
N ARG A 164 1.43 10.35 9.14
CA ARG A 164 1.62 11.80 9.13
C ARG A 164 0.28 12.52 9.09
N ALA A 165 0.28 13.79 9.41
CA ALA A 165 -0.91 14.63 9.22
C ALA A 165 -1.35 14.65 7.75
N PRO A 166 -2.66 14.68 7.47
CA PRO A 166 -3.19 14.80 6.11
C PRO A 166 -2.92 16.17 5.49
#